data_b7715f3275d9d0166c962036a82fd681
#
_entry.id   b7715f3275d9d0166c962036a82fd681
#
_cell.length_a   1.000
_cell.length_b   1.000
_cell.length_c   1.000
_cell.angle_alpha   90.00
_cell.angle_beta   90.00
_cell.angle_gamma   90.00
#
_symmetry.space_group_name_H-M   'P 1'
#
loop_
_entity.id
_entity.type
_entity.pdbx_description
1 polymer ?
#
loop_
_entity_poly.entity_id
_entity_poly.type
_entity_poly.pdbx_seq_one_letter_code
_entity_poly.pdbx_strand_id
1 'polypeptide(L)'
;TPIPRTLSMSLSGIRDLSLILTAPFERMAVRTYVSPFDSLTITEAIKREIYGRKNGVYFVVPRKKDLPFIEQFLNDNLPEIKYVITHGQLSPKLLESRISKFYNQEVPLMLSTNIIENGLDLPHVNTIIVYRSNIFSLAALYQLKGRVGRSSKRGYAYITYKENELKDNGRKRLSIINSSDHLGAGFNIASQDLDLRGGGSIIGEEQSGFIKEIGTELYHQMLEEEINLQKSKINSDFIKKDSFQPIIKIPVEIYIPEDFINDVDLRLSIYKRISNINNNKEIEDIKIELIDRFGKLPNQLINLFKLVEIKIM
;
A
#
# COMPACT_ATOMS: atom_id res chain seq x y z
N THR A 1 -6.37 2.55 -5.73
CA THR A 1 -5.26 3.36 -5.23
C THR A 1 -5.07 3.06 -3.76
N PRO A 2 -3.89 2.62 -3.30
CA PRO A 2 -3.64 2.35 -1.90
C PRO A 2 -3.60 3.67 -1.12
N ILE A 3 -4.49 3.83 -0.15
CA ILE A 3 -4.53 4.98 0.76
C ILE A 3 -4.55 4.42 2.18
N PRO A 4 -3.37 4.20 2.80
CA PRO A 4 -3.26 3.53 4.09
C PRO A 4 -4.12 4.17 5.19
N ARG A 5 -4.18 5.50 5.23
CA ARG A 5 -5.02 6.23 6.19
C ARG A 5 -6.51 5.92 6.03
N THR A 6 -7.02 5.94 4.79
CA THR A 6 -8.43 5.62 4.52
C THR A 6 -8.73 4.15 4.83
N LEU A 7 -7.81 3.24 4.51
CA LEU A 7 -7.92 1.83 4.86
C LEU A 7 -8.01 1.65 6.37
N SER A 8 -7.12 2.28 7.14
CA SER A 8 -7.16 2.25 8.61
C SER A 8 -8.50 2.74 9.17
N MET A 9 -9.02 3.87 8.65
CA MET A 9 -10.34 4.40 9.04
C MET A 9 -11.48 3.43 8.70
N SER A 10 -11.36 2.67 7.62
CA SER A 10 -12.37 1.66 7.24
C SER A 10 -12.27 0.41 8.10
N LEU A 11 -11.08 -0.03 8.42
CA LEU A 11 -10.85 -1.17 9.34
C LEU A 11 -11.33 -0.86 10.76
N SER A 12 -11.26 0.42 11.17
CA SER A 12 -11.80 0.91 12.46
C SER A 12 -13.31 1.21 12.43
N GLY A 13 -14.03 0.85 11.36
CA GLY A 13 -15.48 1.07 11.25
C GLY A 13 -15.91 2.53 11.09
N ILE A 14 -14.96 3.46 10.92
CA ILE A 14 -15.22 4.90 10.74
C ILE A 14 -15.79 5.19 9.35
N ARG A 15 -15.40 4.40 8.35
CA ARG A 15 -15.84 4.53 6.96
C ARG A 15 -16.21 3.19 6.38
N ASP A 16 -17.21 3.19 5.51
CA ASP A 16 -17.54 2.02 4.72
C ASP A 16 -16.46 1.72 3.69
N LEU A 17 -16.21 0.43 3.44
CA LEU A 17 -15.23 -0.06 2.49
C LEU A 17 -15.92 -0.84 1.38
N SER A 18 -15.73 -0.37 0.15
CA SER A 18 -16.09 -1.13 -1.05
C SER A 18 -14.83 -1.47 -1.83
N LEU A 19 -14.65 -2.75 -2.16
CA LEU A 19 -13.49 -3.26 -2.89
C LEU A 19 -13.85 -3.50 -4.35
N ILE A 20 -13.07 -2.91 -5.26
CA ILE A 20 -13.15 -3.20 -6.69
C ILE A 20 -12.02 -4.20 -7.01
N LEU A 21 -12.38 -5.50 -7.05
CA LEU A 21 -11.42 -6.60 -7.21
C LEU A 21 -11.25 -7.05 -8.66
N THR A 22 -12.22 -6.76 -9.53
CA THR A 22 -12.19 -7.18 -10.93
C THR A 22 -11.50 -6.13 -11.78
N ALA A 23 -10.37 -6.49 -12.37
CA ALA A 23 -9.68 -5.65 -13.34
C ALA A 23 -10.40 -5.64 -14.69
N PRO A 24 -10.31 -4.55 -15.49
CA PRO A 24 -10.78 -4.56 -16.88
C PRO A 24 -10.07 -5.65 -17.68
N PHE A 25 -10.82 -6.34 -18.55
CA PHE A 25 -10.34 -7.53 -19.27
C PHE A 25 -9.09 -7.27 -20.13
N GLU A 26 -8.94 -6.08 -20.69
CA GLU A 26 -7.81 -5.73 -21.56
C GLU A 26 -6.56 -5.23 -20.82
N ARG A 27 -6.64 -5.03 -19.50
CA ARG A 27 -5.54 -4.45 -18.73
C ARG A 27 -4.49 -5.49 -18.40
N MET A 28 -3.27 -5.30 -18.91
CA MET A 28 -2.11 -6.12 -18.58
C MET A 28 -1.44 -5.62 -17.30
N ALA A 29 -0.94 -6.57 -16.49
CA ALA A 29 -0.10 -6.24 -15.34
C ALA A 29 1.20 -5.54 -15.80
N VAL A 30 1.59 -4.50 -15.05
CA VAL A 30 2.83 -3.76 -15.30
C VAL A 30 4.02 -4.61 -14.90
N ARG A 31 4.94 -4.86 -15.83
CA ARG A 31 6.16 -5.60 -15.53
C ARG A 31 7.13 -4.71 -14.76
N THR A 32 7.48 -5.16 -13.55
CA THR A 32 8.29 -4.40 -12.61
C THR A 32 9.70 -4.96 -12.56
N TYR A 33 10.70 -4.09 -12.60
CA TYR A 33 12.10 -4.40 -12.41
C TYR A 33 12.65 -3.59 -11.25
N VAL A 34 13.15 -4.26 -10.23
CA VAL A 34 13.76 -3.62 -9.06
C VAL A 34 15.26 -3.92 -9.07
N SER A 35 16.09 -2.90 -9.24
CA SER A 35 17.54 -3.06 -9.36
C SER A 35 18.31 -1.81 -8.87
N PRO A 36 19.61 -1.92 -8.58
CA PRO A 36 20.47 -0.74 -8.51
C PRO A 36 20.33 0.10 -9.78
N PHE A 37 20.56 1.43 -9.64
CA PHE A 37 20.58 2.31 -10.81
C PHE A 37 21.81 2.00 -11.66
N ASP A 38 21.58 1.51 -12.86
CA ASP A 38 22.59 1.23 -13.86
C ASP A 38 22.34 2.03 -15.13
N SER A 39 23.34 2.83 -15.52
CA SER A 39 23.23 3.76 -16.65
C SER A 39 22.95 3.04 -17.98
N LEU A 40 23.57 1.88 -18.21
CA LEU A 40 23.39 1.13 -19.46
C LEU A 40 21.96 0.57 -19.55
N THR A 41 21.51 -0.09 -18.50
CA THR A 41 20.15 -0.66 -18.43
C THR A 41 19.07 0.41 -18.63
N ILE A 42 19.23 1.57 -18.00
CA ILE A 42 18.25 2.67 -18.11
C ILE A 42 18.29 3.31 -19.50
N THR A 43 19.47 3.50 -20.06
CA THR A 43 19.63 4.00 -21.44
C THR A 43 18.93 3.09 -22.45
N GLU A 44 19.15 1.77 -22.34
CA GLU A 44 18.51 0.78 -23.21
C GLU A 44 16.98 0.74 -23.00
N ALA A 45 16.51 0.86 -21.76
CA ALA A 45 15.08 0.91 -21.46
C ALA A 45 14.41 2.11 -22.13
N ILE A 46 15.04 3.30 -22.06
CA ILE A 46 14.56 4.53 -22.70
C ILE A 46 14.55 4.39 -24.22
N LYS A 47 15.65 3.93 -24.82
CA LYS A 47 15.76 3.74 -26.29
C LYS A 47 14.73 2.74 -26.79
N ARG A 48 14.57 1.62 -26.12
CA ARG A 48 13.58 0.59 -26.48
C ARG A 48 12.15 1.13 -26.46
N GLU A 49 11.82 1.98 -25.47
CA GLU A 49 10.48 2.55 -25.39
C GLU A 49 10.23 3.60 -26.47
N ILE A 50 11.17 4.54 -26.64
CA ILE A 50 11.00 5.68 -27.57
C ILE A 50 11.13 5.23 -29.03
N TYR A 51 12.19 4.49 -29.37
CA TYR A 51 12.45 4.10 -30.76
C TYR A 51 11.77 2.79 -31.16
N GLY A 52 11.75 1.81 -30.23
CA GLY A 52 11.18 0.49 -30.52
C GLY A 52 9.67 0.46 -30.43
N ARG A 53 9.11 0.96 -29.31
CA ARG A 53 7.66 0.91 -29.05
C ARG A 53 6.91 2.19 -29.42
N LYS A 54 7.64 3.28 -29.66
CA LYS A 54 7.12 4.61 -30.02
C LYS A 54 6.15 5.16 -28.95
N ASN A 55 6.48 4.96 -27.68
CA ASN A 55 5.72 5.48 -26.54
C ASN A 55 6.59 6.43 -25.69
N GLY A 56 5.93 7.20 -24.82
CA GLY A 56 6.60 8.12 -23.92
C GLY A 56 7.22 7.41 -22.69
N VAL A 57 8.25 8.04 -22.16
CA VAL A 57 8.93 7.64 -20.92
C VAL A 57 8.69 8.68 -19.84
N TYR A 58 8.26 8.22 -18.66
CA TYR A 58 8.12 9.04 -17.47
C TYR A 58 9.25 8.73 -16.49
N PHE A 59 10.16 9.68 -16.28
CA PHE A 59 11.28 9.54 -15.37
C PHE A 59 11.03 10.34 -14.10
N VAL A 60 11.01 9.68 -12.94
CA VAL A 60 10.66 10.27 -11.65
C VAL A 60 11.86 10.27 -10.70
N VAL A 61 12.10 11.42 -10.09
CA VAL A 61 13.09 11.58 -9.02
C VAL A 61 12.40 12.00 -7.72
N PRO A 62 12.93 11.61 -6.54
CA PRO A 62 12.25 11.92 -5.27
C PRO A 62 12.33 13.40 -4.89
N ARG A 63 13.37 14.11 -5.29
CA ARG A 63 13.65 15.49 -4.87
C ARG A 63 14.19 16.32 -6.01
N LYS A 64 13.93 17.64 -5.98
CA LYS A 64 14.45 18.59 -6.96
C LYS A 64 15.99 18.55 -7.09
N LYS A 65 16.71 18.33 -5.99
CA LYS A 65 18.17 18.22 -5.99
C LYS A 65 18.73 17.01 -6.75
N ASP A 66 17.87 16.03 -7.05
CA ASP A 66 18.25 14.85 -7.82
C ASP A 66 18.08 15.08 -9.35
N LEU A 67 17.35 16.15 -9.76
CA LEU A 67 17.15 16.49 -11.17
C LEU A 67 18.45 16.74 -11.94
N PRO A 68 19.41 17.56 -11.45
CA PRO A 68 20.63 17.85 -12.21
C PRO A 68 21.45 16.59 -12.53
N PHE A 69 21.49 15.62 -11.62
CA PHE A 69 22.19 14.35 -11.84
C PHE A 69 21.57 13.56 -12.99
N ILE A 70 20.23 13.45 -13.03
CA ILE A 70 19.54 12.73 -14.09
C ILE A 70 19.56 13.53 -15.41
N GLU A 71 19.50 14.87 -15.34
CA GLU A 71 19.63 15.73 -16.51
C GLU A 71 21.01 15.55 -17.17
N GLN A 72 22.08 15.53 -16.38
CA GLN A 72 23.43 15.25 -16.88
C GLN A 72 23.50 13.83 -17.47
N PHE A 73 22.96 12.82 -16.79
CA PHE A 73 22.89 11.45 -17.32
C PHE A 73 22.20 11.38 -18.68
N LEU A 74 21.06 12.10 -18.86
CA LEU A 74 20.33 12.13 -20.12
C LEU A 74 21.15 12.82 -21.21
N ASN A 75 21.78 13.93 -20.92
CA ASN A 75 22.62 14.67 -21.87
C ASN A 75 23.86 13.88 -22.33
N ASP A 76 24.48 13.14 -21.39
CA ASP A 76 25.69 12.37 -21.69
C ASP A 76 25.39 11.08 -22.47
N ASN A 77 24.27 10.40 -22.18
CA ASN A 77 23.97 9.08 -22.74
C ASN A 77 22.89 9.09 -23.85
N LEU A 78 22.08 10.14 -23.91
CA LEU A 78 20.90 10.24 -24.80
C LEU A 78 20.73 11.67 -25.36
N PRO A 79 21.79 12.31 -25.91
CA PRO A 79 21.75 13.70 -26.34
C PRO A 79 20.71 13.97 -27.45
N GLU A 80 20.33 12.94 -28.19
CA GLU A 80 19.33 13.02 -29.26
C GLU A 80 17.88 13.05 -28.78
N ILE A 81 17.63 12.66 -27.49
CA ILE A 81 16.28 12.55 -26.95
C ILE A 81 15.88 13.88 -26.30
N LYS A 82 14.86 14.52 -26.86
CA LYS A 82 14.25 15.70 -26.27
C LYS A 82 13.47 15.34 -25.01
N TYR A 83 13.58 16.16 -23.98
CA TYR A 83 12.85 15.98 -22.73
C TYR A 83 12.35 17.29 -22.13
N VAL A 84 11.38 17.22 -21.24
CA VAL A 84 10.94 18.33 -20.42
C VAL A 84 11.18 18.01 -18.95
N ILE A 85 11.51 19.03 -18.15
CA ILE A 85 11.68 18.92 -16.70
C ILE A 85 10.51 19.57 -16.02
N THR A 86 9.87 18.86 -15.07
CA THR A 86 8.73 19.34 -14.29
C THR A 86 8.98 19.18 -12.78
N HIS A 87 8.63 20.20 -12.00
CA HIS A 87 8.71 20.17 -10.54
C HIS A 87 7.81 21.24 -9.90
N GLY A 88 7.37 21.06 -8.64
CA GLY A 88 6.36 21.89 -7.97
C GLY A 88 6.74 23.34 -7.74
N GLN A 89 7.99 23.75 -7.97
CA GLN A 89 8.42 25.15 -7.85
C GLN A 89 8.36 25.90 -9.19
N LEU A 90 7.91 25.27 -10.27
CA LEU A 90 7.62 25.96 -11.52
C LEU A 90 6.36 26.81 -11.36
N SER A 91 6.29 27.94 -12.09
CA SER A 91 5.02 28.65 -12.19
C SER A 91 3.94 27.78 -12.83
N PRO A 92 2.68 27.89 -12.42
CA PRO A 92 1.59 27.07 -12.95
C PRO A 92 1.54 27.06 -14.48
N LYS A 93 1.69 28.23 -15.10
CA LYS A 93 1.68 28.38 -16.57
C LYS A 93 2.83 27.61 -17.25
N LEU A 94 4.03 27.63 -16.67
CA LEU A 94 5.19 26.93 -17.22
C LEU A 94 5.07 25.40 -17.03
N LEU A 95 4.55 24.99 -15.87
CA LEU A 95 4.28 23.59 -15.58
C LEU A 95 3.25 23.02 -16.57
N GLU A 96 2.13 23.70 -16.76
CA GLU A 96 1.10 23.34 -17.72
C GLU A 96 1.64 23.24 -19.15
N SER A 97 2.40 24.24 -19.60
CA SER A 97 3.02 24.23 -20.93
C SER A 97 3.94 23.02 -21.14
N ARG A 98 4.77 22.67 -20.13
CA ARG A 98 5.68 21.50 -20.23
C ARG A 98 4.93 20.19 -20.23
N ILE A 99 3.88 20.07 -19.39
CA ILE A 99 3.00 18.89 -19.35
C ILE A 99 2.27 18.75 -20.69
N SER A 100 1.75 19.84 -21.27
CA SER A 100 1.08 19.82 -22.58
C SER A 100 1.99 19.35 -23.70
N LYS A 101 3.25 19.80 -23.74
CA LYS A 101 4.23 19.32 -24.73
C LYS A 101 4.45 17.82 -24.66
N PHE A 102 4.53 17.28 -23.42
CA PHE A 102 4.70 15.85 -23.23
C PHE A 102 3.40 15.09 -23.56
N TYR A 103 2.25 15.60 -23.16
CA TYR A 103 0.95 15.01 -23.46
C TYR A 103 0.66 14.95 -24.96
N ASN A 104 0.99 16.01 -25.69
CA ASN A 104 0.86 16.07 -27.16
C ASN A 104 1.95 15.30 -27.91
N GLN A 105 2.85 14.58 -27.20
CA GLN A 105 3.95 13.81 -27.77
C GLN A 105 4.98 14.65 -28.55
N GLU A 106 5.04 15.96 -28.31
CA GLU A 106 6.06 16.83 -28.89
C GLU A 106 7.47 16.52 -28.33
N VAL A 107 7.50 15.97 -27.11
CA VAL A 107 8.69 15.45 -26.41
C VAL A 107 8.41 14.04 -25.87
N PRO A 108 9.30 13.06 -26.14
CA PRO A 108 9.07 11.67 -25.78
C PRO A 108 9.40 11.35 -24.30
N LEU A 109 10.10 12.21 -23.58
CA LEU A 109 10.53 11.97 -22.20
C LEU A 109 10.16 13.14 -21.28
N MET A 110 9.59 12.82 -20.13
CA MET A 110 9.37 13.78 -19.05
C MET A 110 10.15 13.36 -17.82
N LEU A 111 11.06 14.23 -17.37
CA LEU A 111 11.77 14.13 -16.10
C LEU A 111 11.05 14.97 -15.06
N SER A 112 10.62 14.35 -13.96
CA SER A 112 9.79 15.03 -12.95
C SER A 112 10.17 14.67 -11.53
N THR A 113 9.90 15.58 -10.60
CA THR A 113 9.74 15.20 -9.20
C THR A 113 8.36 14.57 -9.00
N ASN A 114 8.07 14.08 -7.79
CA ASN A 114 6.80 13.40 -7.45
C ASN A 114 5.54 14.32 -7.45
N ILE A 115 5.44 15.23 -8.42
CA ILE A 115 4.31 16.19 -8.53
C ILE A 115 3.06 15.51 -9.10
N ILE A 116 3.22 14.42 -9.83
CA ILE A 116 2.18 13.81 -10.66
C ILE A 116 1.44 12.70 -9.89
N GLU A 117 1.43 12.75 -8.56
CA GLU A 117 0.56 11.90 -7.74
C GLU A 117 -0.92 12.19 -8.01
N ASN A 118 -1.26 13.40 -8.42
CA ASN A 118 -2.62 13.90 -8.48
C ASN A 118 -3.23 13.86 -9.89
N GLY A 119 -3.57 12.64 -10.35
CA GLY A 119 -4.62 12.53 -11.37
C GLY A 119 -4.21 12.70 -12.84
N LEU A 120 -2.95 12.94 -13.18
CA LEU A 120 -2.56 13.06 -14.59
C LEU A 120 -2.70 11.72 -15.31
N ASP A 121 -3.53 11.66 -16.33
CA ASP A 121 -3.65 10.52 -17.22
C ASP A 121 -2.71 10.70 -18.42
N LEU A 122 -1.82 9.73 -18.60
CA LEU A 122 -0.80 9.74 -19.65
C LEU A 122 -0.92 8.46 -20.51
N PRO A 123 -1.91 8.37 -21.39
CA PRO A 123 -2.22 7.14 -22.12
C PRO A 123 -1.10 6.67 -23.04
N HIS A 124 -0.25 7.57 -23.52
CA HIS A 124 0.89 7.27 -24.38
C HIS A 124 2.16 6.88 -23.62
N VAL A 125 2.16 6.99 -22.28
CA VAL A 125 3.32 6.64 -21.46
C VAL A 125 3.22 5.19 -21.02
N ASN A 126 4.19 4.39 -21.44
CA ASN A 126 4.16 2.96 -21.17
C ASN A 126 5.35 2.48 -20.33
N THR A 127 6.38 3.30 -20.17
CA THR A 127 7.52 3.03 -19.28
C THR A 127 7.67 4.14 -18.24
N ILE A 128 7.78 3.73 -16.98
CA ILE A 128 8.15 4.60 -15.86
C ILE A 128 9.50 4.17 -15.28
N ILE A 129 10.35 5.15 -14.99
CA ILE A 129 11.64 4.95 -14.33
C ILE A 129 11.62 5.76 -13.03
N VAL A 130 11.84 5.11 -11.90
CA VAL A 130 11.86 5.75 -10.58
C VAL A 130 13.28 5.68 -10.02
N TYR A 131 13.92 6.83 -9.88
CA TYR A 131 15.26 6.95 -9.31
C TYR A 131 15.21 7.08 -7.79
N ARG A 132 16.16 6.43 -7.08
CA ARG A 132 16.23 6.42 -5.61
C ARG A 132 14.90 6.05 -4.96
N SER A 133 14.30 4.98 -5.45
CA SER A 133 12.99 4.50 -5.03
C SER A 133 12.88 4.19 -3.53
N ASN A 134 14.01 3.92 -2.86
CA ASN A 134 14.10 3.72 -1.42
C ASN A 134 13.63 4.93 -0.57
N ILE A 135 13.52 6.12 -1.17
CA ILE A 135 13.05 7.34 -0.51
C ILE A 135 11.49 7.41 -0.52
N PHE A 136 10.86 6.79 -1.50
CA PHE A 136 9.40 6.81 -1.64
C PHE A 136 8.72 5.88 -0.64
N SER A 137 7.49 6.19 -0.25
CA SER A 137 6.62 5.26 0.46
C SER A 137 6.15 4.14 -0.47
N LEU A 138 5.74 3.01 0.09
CA LEU A 138 5.21 1.89 -0.68
C LEU A 138 3.97 2.29 -1.48
N ALA A 139 3.06 3.07 -0.88
CA ALA A 139 1.88 3.60 -1.55
C ALA A 139 2.25 4.52 -2.73
N ALA A 140 3.25 5.41 -2.58
CA ALA A 140 3.70 6.28 -3.67
C ALA A 140 4.29 5.48 -4.84
N LEU A 141 5.14 4.47 -4.56
CA LEU A 141 5.69 3.59 -5.59
C LEU A 141 4.59 2.86 -6.37
N TYR A 142 3.57 2.35 -5.67
CA TYR A 142 2.46 1.67 -6.31
C TYR A 142 1.60 2.63 -7.15
N GLN A 143 1.38 3.85 -6.69
CA GLN A 143 0.69 4.88 -7.45
C GLN A 143 1.46 5.26 -8.72
N LEU A 144 2.77 5.44 -8.61
CA LEU A 144 3.66 5.70 -9.74
C LEU A 144 3.62 4.54 -10.74
N LYS A 145 3.77 3.29 -10.28
CA LYS A 145 3.61 2.10 -11.11
C LYS A 145 2.25 2.07 -11.84
N GLY A 146 1.19 2.49 -11.17
CA GLY A 146 -0.17 2.56 -11.74
C GLY A 146 -0.38 3.66 -12.79
N ARG A 147 0.62 4.52 -13.05
CA ARG A 147 0.55 5.56 -14.10
C ARG A 147 0.83 5.01 -15.49
N VAL A 148 1.46 3.85 -15.62
CA VAL A 148 1.76 3.17 -16.88
C VAL A 148 0.89 1.91 -17.06
N GLY A 149 0.85 1.37 -18.28
CA GLY A 149 0.07 0.18 -18.59
C GLY A 149 -1.45 0.40 -18.52
N ARG A 150 -1.92 1.57 -18.94
CA ARG A 150 -3.35 1.91 -18.97
C ARG A 150 -4.05 1.56 -20.31
N SER A 151 -3.27 1.22 -21.30
CA SER A 151 -3.75 0.75 -22.60
C SER A 151 -3.69 -0.79 -22.68
N SER A 152 -4.10 -1.36 -23.82
CA SER A 152 -3.92 -2.78 -24.15
C SER A 152 -2.44 -3.21 -24.26
N LYS A 153 -1.49 -2.26 -24.18
CA LYS A 153 -0.05 -2.54 -24.20
C LYS A 153 0.47 -2.76 -22.79
N ARG A 154 1.41 -3.71 -22.63
CA ARG A 154 2.05 -3.98 -21.33
C ARG A 154 2.92 -2.82 -20.91
N GLY A 155 2.69 -2.28 -19.70
CA GLY A 155 3.53 -1.26 -19.08
C GLY A 155 4.80 -1.83 -18.44
N TYR A 156 5.82 -0.98 -18.28
CA TYR A 156 7.11 -1.32 -17.69
C TYR A 156 7.45 -0.32 -16.57
N ALA A 157 7.87 -0.82 -15.41
CA ALA A 157 8.29 0.00 -14.28
C ALA A 157 9.72 -0.39 -13.86
N TYR A 158 10.65 0.53 -14.02
CA TYR A 158 12.03 0.39 -13.54
C TYR A 158 12.15 1.13 -12.22
N ILE A 159 12.19 0.39 -11.13
CA ILE A 159 12.25 0.90 -9.76
C ILE A 159 13.71 0.81 -9.30
N THR A 160 14.45 1.90 -9.45
CA THR A 160 15.90 1.88 -9.20
C THR A 160 16.28 2.48 -7.85
N TYR A 161 17.32 1.96 -7.23
CA TYR A 161 17.83 2.44 -5.95
C TYR A 161 19.35 2.63 -5.98
N LYS A 162 19.88 3.37 -5.01
CA LYS A 162 21.33 3.42 -4.74
C LYS A 162 21.65 2.41 -3.64
N GLU A 163 22.59 1.51 -3.91
CA GLU A 163 22.92 0.41 -3.01
C GLU A 163 23.38 0.91 -1.63
N ASN A 164 24.24 1.96 -1.63
CA ASN A 164 24.76 2.59 -0.42
C ASN A 164 23.70 3.29 0.45
N GLU A 165 22.51 3.55 -0.08
CA GLU A 165 21.42 4.24 0.63
C GLU A 165 20.30 3.28 1.04
N LEU A 166 20.39 2.00 0.70
CA LEU A 166 19.34 1.03 0.89
C LEU A 166 19.38 0.42 2.30
N LYS A 167 18.54 0.93 3.20
CA LYS A 167 18.31 0.39 4.56
C LYS A 167 17.28 -0.75 4.55
N ASP A 168 17.19 -1.51 5.65
CA ASP A 168 16.31 -2.68 5.77
C ASP A 168 14.83 -2.39 5.46
N ASN A 169 14.29 -1.30 5.98
CA ASN A 169 12.92 -0.89 5.65
C ASN A 169 12.73 -0.54 4.16
N GLY A 170 13.79 -0.05 3.51
CA GLY A 170 13.81 0.16 2.07
C GLY A 170 13.80 -1.16 1.30
N ARG A 171 14.60 -2.13 1.73
CA ARG A 171 14.64 -3.48 1.15
C ARG A 171 13.27 -4.17 1.23
N LYS A 172 12.64 -4.13 2.40
CA LYS A 172 11.29 -4.70 2.60
C LYS A 172 10.26 -4.06 1.64
N ARG A 173 10.23 -2.72 1.54
CA ARG A 173 9.32 -2.03 0.60
C ARG A 173 9.54 -2.41 -0.86
N LEU A 174 10.81 -2.50 -1.27
CA LEU A 174 11.15 -2.87 -2.65
C LEU A 174 10.84 -4.34 -2.94
N SER A 175 11.01 -5.25 -1.99
CA SER A 175 10.58 -6.65 -2.10
C SER A 175 9.07 -6.75 -2.31
N ILE A 176 8.27 -6.01 -1.53
CA ILE A 176 6.81 -5.97 -1.66
C ILE A 176 6.39 -5.45 -3.04
N ILE A 177 6.98 -4.35 -3.52
CA ILE A 177 6.61 -3.81 -4.84
C ILE A 177 6.99 -4.76 -5.99
N ASN A 178 8.09 -5.50 -5.84
CA ASN A 178 8.54 -6.49 -6.80
C ASN A 178 7.62 -7.71 -6.88
N SER A 179 7.09 -8.17 -5.74
CA SER A 179 6.16 -9.31 -5.68
C SER A 179 4.71 -8.94 -6.05
N SER A 180 4.39 -7.64 -6.13
CA SER A 180 3.04 -7.13 -6.37
C SER A 180 2.76 -6.86 -7.85
N ASP A 181 3.03 -7.81 -8.74
CA ASP A 181 2.82 -7.65 -10.19
C ASP A 181 1.41 -7.97 -10.66
N HIS A 182 0.54 -8.48 -9.78
CA HIS A 182 -0.85 -8.78 -10.12
C HIS A 182 -1.76 -7.53 -10.01
N LEU A 183 -2.79 -7.52 -10.83
CA LEU A 183 -3.83 -6.50 -10.76
C LEU A 183 -4.65 -6.68 -9.46
N GLY A 184 -5.02 -5.56 -8.82
CA GLY A 184 -5.77 -5.62 -7.55
C GLY A 184 -4.93 -5.64 -6.28
N ALA A 185 -3.59 -5.70 -6.36
CA ALA A 185 -2.70 -5.70 -5.18
C ALA A 185 -2.79 -4.45 -4.29
N GLY A 186 -3.56 -3.43 -4.70
CA GLY A 186 -3.63 -2.14 -4.00
C GLY A 186 -4.08 -2.22 -2.55
N PHE A 187 -5.01 -3.13 -2.22
CA PHE A 187 -5.47 -3.35 -0.85
C PHE A 187 -4.34 -3.94 0.02
N ASN A 188 -3.71 -5.01 -0.45
CA ASN A 188 -2.60 -5.67 0.25
C ASN A 188 -1.42 -4.71 0.46
N ILE A 189 -1.11 -3.88 -0.54
CA ILE A 189 -0.07 -2.86 -0.44
C ILE A 189 -0.42 -1.78 0.60
N ALA A 190 -1.68 -1.35 0.67
CA ALA A 190 -2.11 -0.38 1.67
C ALA A 190 -2.01 -0.95 3.09
N SER A 191 -2.38 -2.22 3.28
CA SER A 191 -2.23 -2.94 4.55
C SER A 191 -0.76 -3.08 4.94
N GLN A 192 0.09 -3.55 4.03
CA GLN A 192 1.53 -3.70 4.28
C GLN A 192 2.24 -2.35 4.52
N ASP A 193 1.83 -1.26 3.85
CA ASP A 193 2.38 0.08 4.12
C ASP A 193 1.98 0.56 5.52
N LEU A 194 0.77 0.23 5.97
CA LEU A 194 0.30 0.49 7.33
C LEU A 194 1.13 -0.27 8.37
N ASP A 195 1.38 -1.55 8.14
CA ASP A 195 2.21 -2.40 9.01
C ASP A 195 3.66 -1.91 9.09
N LEU A 196 4.26 -1.55 7.94
CA LEU A 196 5.61 -1.00 7.88
C LEU A 196 5.77 0.35 8.59
N ARG A 197 4.70 1.13 8.72
CA ARG A 197 4.67 2.38 9.48
C ARG A 197 4.46 2.15 10.99
N GLY A 198 4.27 0.91 11.41
CA GLY A 198 4.08 0.54 12.81
C GLY A 198 2.67 0.74 13.34
N GLY A 199 1.63 0.53 12.48
CA GLY A 199 0.20 0.46 12.87
C GLY A 199 -0.39 1.68 13.60
N GLY A 200 0.46 2.57 14.11
CA GLY A 200 0.07 3.62 15.06
C GLY A 200 -0.07 5.03 14.52
N SER A 201 0.26 5.28 13.24
CA SER A 201 0.17 6.65 12.70
C SER A 201 -1.06 6.85 11.81
N ILE A 202 -2.24 6.70 12.38
CA ILE A 202 -3.51 7.07 11.72
C ILE A 202 -3.62 8.60 11.59
N ILE A 203 -2.94 9.33 12.45
CA ILE A 203 -2.98 10.79 12.58
C ILE A 203 -1.55 11.32 12.47
N GLY A 204 -1.36 12.43 11.73
CA GLY A 204 -0.06 12.99 11.35
C GLY A 204 1.00 13.08 12.45
N GLU A 205 2.25 13.34 12.06
CA GLU A 205 3.44 13.31 12.92
C GLU A 205 3.33 14.11 14.25
N GLU A 206 2.53 15.17 14.28
CA GLU A 206 2.30 16.00 15.47
C GLU A 206 1.48 15.30 16.56
N GLN A 207 0.67 14.28 16.22
CA GLN A 207 -0.14 13.54 17.19
C GLN A 207 0.47 12.17 17.59
N SER A 208 1.56 11.77 16.95
CA SER A 208 2.27 10.52 17.25
C SER A 208 2.86 10.46 18.68
N GLY A 209 3.12 11.62 19.27
CA GLY A 209 3.56 11.74 20.69
C GLY A 209 2.46 11.30 21.65
N PHE A 210 1.22 11.76 21.44
CA PHE A 210 0.08 11.47 22.33
C PHE A 210 -0.33 9.99 22.29
N ILE A 211 -0.26 9.37 21.10
CA ILE A 211 -0.58 7.94 20.94
C ILE A 211 0.47 7.05 21.60
N LYS A 212 1.75 7.47 21.63
CA LYS A 212 2.82 6.75 22.33
C LYS A 212 2.63 6.74 23.85
N GLU A 213 2.06 7.80 24.42
CA GLU A 213 1.83 7.92 25.85
C GLU A 213 0.59 7.15 26.32
N ILE A 214 -0.46 7.12 25.51
CA ILE A 214 -1.76 6.51 25.89
C ILE A 214 -1.85 5.04 25.43
N GLY A 215 -1.07 4.64 24.42
CA GLY A 215 -1.18 3.34 23.75
C GLY A 215 -2.20 3.36 22.61
N THR A 216 -1.88 2.65 21.55
CA THR A 216 -2.70 2.59 20.32
C THR A 216 -4.10 2.02 20.57
N GLU A 217 -4.21 1.02 21.46
CA GLU A 217 -5.47 0.35 21.78
C GLU A 217 -6.45 1.26 22.51
N LEU A 218 -5.98 2.00 23.51
CA LEU A 218 -6.84 2.94 24.25
C LEU A 218 -7.28 4.11 23.38
N TYR A 219 -6.40 4.59 22.47
CA TYR A 219 -6.77 5.62 21.51
C TYR A 219 -7.85 5.13 20.55
N HIS A 220 -7.75 3.90 20.02
CA HIS A 220 -8.80 3.31 19.17
C HIS A 220 -10.12 3.17 19.92
N GLN A 221 -10.10 2.71 21.16
CA GLN A 221 -11.29 2.58 21.98
C GLN A 221 -11.97 3.95 22.22
N MET A 222 -11.22 4.97 22.59
CA MET A 222 -11.74 6.34 22.77
C MET A 222 -12.32 6.90 21.46
N LEU A 223 -11.68 6.61 20.31
CA LEU A 223 -12.16 7.05 19.00
C LEU A 223 -13.46 6.34 18.63
N GLU A 224 -13.57 5.04 18.86
CA GLU A 224 -14.80 4.27 18.63
C GLU A 224 -15.95 4.75 19.52
N GLU A 225 -15.68 5.00 20.79
CA GLU A 225 -16.65 5.55 21.75
C GLU A 225 -17.18 6.91 21.29
N GLU A 226 -16.29 7.84 20.87
CA GLU A 226 -16.69 9.16 20.39
C GLU A 226 -17.47 9.09 19.08
N ILE A 227 -17.10 8.21 18.15
CA ILE A 227 -17.83 7.99 16.89
C ILE A 227 -19.23 7.43 17.18
N ASN A 228 -19.35 6.49 18.08
CA ASN A 228 -20.64 5.93 18.48
C ASN A 228 -21.51 6.97 19.17
N LEU A 229 -20.94 7.86 19.98
CA LEU A 229 -21.63 9.01 20.55
C LEU A 229 -22.10 10.00 19.49
N GLN A 230 -21.30 10.29 18.48
CA GLN A 230 -21.68 11.17 17.38
C GLN A 230 -22.77 10.54 16.48
N LYS A 231 -22.63 9.26 16.15
CA LYS A 231 -23.64 8.51 15.40
C LYS A 231 -24.97 8.41 16.15
N SER A 232 -24.98 8.24 17.48
CA SER A 232 -26.17 8.20 18.30
C SER A 232 -26.89 9.55 18.44
N LYS A 233 -26.17 10.66 18.31
CA LYS A 233 -26.75 12.02 18.25
C LYS A 233 -27.49 12.30 16.94
N ILE A 234 -27.12 11.59 15.85
CA ILE A 234 -27.73 11.75 14.51
C ILE A 234 -28.94 10.83 14.33
N ASN A 235 -28.96 9.67 14.98
CA ASN A 235 -30.07 8.70 14.91
C ASN A 235 -30.63 8.47 16.32
N SER A 236 -31.74 9.12 16.65
CA SER A 236 -32.39 9.07 17.96
C SER A 236 -33.02 7.71 18.36
N ASP A 237 -32.81 6.63 17.64
CA ASP A 237 -33.50 5.35 17.82
C ASP A 237 -32.61 4.12 18.09
N PHE A 238 -31.30 4.30 18.41
CA PHE A 238 -30.48 3.15 18.80
C PHE A 238 -30.20 3.11 20.30
N ILE A 239 -30.87 2.17 20.97
CA ILE A 239 -30.63 1.78 22.36
C ILE A 239 -29.18 1.36 22.53
N LYS A 240 -28.44 2.06 23.41
CA LYS A 240 -27.09 1.67 23.85
C LYS A 240 -27.14 0.25 24.44
N LYS A 241 -26.54 -0.71 23.78
CA LYS A 241 -25.97 -1.85 24.46
C LYS A 241 -24.56 -1.43 24.90
N ASP A 242 -24.40 -1.12 26.15
CA ASP A 242 -23.07 -1.05 26.81
C ASP A 242 -22.44 -2.43 26.69
N SER A 243 -21.61 -2.65 25.66
CA SER A 243 -20.82 -3.87 25.58
C SER A 243 -19.58 -3.70 26.47
N PHE A 244 -19.72 -4.05 27.74
CA PHE A 244 -18.58 -4.24 28.62
C PHE A 244 -17.69 -5.33 27.99
N GLN A 245 -16.50 -4.97 27.54
CA GLN A 245 -15.49 -5.90 27.04
C GLN A 245 -14.42 -6.08 28.13
N PRO A 246 -14.46 -7.18 28.89
CA PRO A 246 -13.45 -7.44 29.91
C PRO A 246 -12.09 -7.72 29.27
N ILE A 247 -11.05 -7.02 29.71
CA ILE A 247 -9.66 -7.32 29.32
C ILE A 247 -9.16 -8.43 30.26
N ILE A 248 -9.06 -9.64 29.72
CA ILE A 248 -8.61 -10.81 30.46
C ILE A 248 -7.13 -11.05 30.12
N LYS A 249 -6.22 -10.83 31.10
CA LYS A 249 -4.79 -11.15 30.95
C LYS A 249 -4.49 -12.45 31.68
N ILE A 250 -4.21 -13.52 30.93
CA ILE A 250 -3.83 -14.83 31.49
C ILE A 250 -2.39 -15.12 31.03
N PRO A 251 -1.49 -15.59 31.90
CA PRO A 251 -0.10 -15.91 31.57
C PRO A 251 0.01 -17.29 30.90
N VAL A 252 -0.73 -17.50 29.79
CA VAL A 252 -0.70 -18.71 28.98
C VAL A 252 -0.59 -18.33 27.49
N GLU A 253 0.00 -19.21 26.69
CA GLU A 253 0.08 -19.01 25.26
C GLU A 253 -1.30 -19.18 24.61
N ILE A 254 -1.72 -18.17 23.86
CA ILE A 254 -3.06 -18.04 23.26
C ILE A 254 -2.90 -17.57 21.82
N TYR A 255 -2.68 -18.51 20.92
CA TYR A 255 -2.57 -18.23 19.48
C TYR A 255 -2.84 -19.49 18.65
N ILE A 256 -3.00 -19.33 17.34
CA ILE A 256 -3.07 -20.43 16.36
C ILE A 256 -1.65 -20.67 15.86
N PRO A 257 -0.99 -21.80 16.19
CA PRO A 257 0.36 -22.08 15.76
C PRO A 257 0.49 -22.15 14.25
N GLU A 258 1.67 -21.73 13.73
CA GLU A 258 1.97 -21.81 12.30
C GLU A 258 2.03 -23.23 11.79
N ASP A 259 2.51 -24.15 12.62
CA ASP A 259 2.58 -25.58 12.30
C ASP A 259 1.18 -26.23 12.16
N PHE A 260 0.16 -25.63 12.78
CA PHE A 260 -1.22 -26.11 12.69
C PHE A 260 -1.94 -25.54 11.46
N ILE A 261 -1.73 -24.27 11.14
CA ILE A 261 -2.27 -23.59 9.94
C ILE A 261 -1.18 -22.71 9.36
N ASN A 262 -0.53 -23.14 8.28
CA ASN A 262 0.57 -22.39 7.64
C ASN A 262 0.10 -21.11 6.92
N ASP A 263 -1.12 -21.11 6.39
CA ASP A 263 -1.69 -20.01 5.63
C ASP A 263 -2.08 -18.86 6.56
N VAL A 264 -1.45 -17.69 6.38
CA VAL A 264 -1.65 -16.49 7.19
C VAL A 264 -3.05 -15.92 7.02
N ASP A 265 -3.56 -15.88 5.79
CA ASP A 265 -4.88 -15.32 5.50
C ASP A 265 -5.98 -16.19 6.10
N LEU A 266 -5.79 -17.49 6.08
CA LEU A 266 -6.70 -18.45 6.70
C LEU A 266 -6.67 -18.32 8.25
N ARG A 267 -5.49 -18.18 8.87
CA ARG A 267 -5.37 -17.92 10.32
C ARG A 267 -6.12 -16.65 10.72
N LEU A 268 -5.93 -15.55 9.97
CA LEU A 268 -6.61 -14.28 10.23
C LEU A 268 -8.13 -14.41 10.11
N SER A 269 -8.62 -15.15 9.11
CA SER A 269 -10.05 -15.39 8.94
C SER A 269 -10.64 -16.16 10.14
N ILE A 270 -9.91 -17.15 10.65
CA ILE A 270 -10.33 -17.94 11.83
C ILE A 270 -10.30 -17.07 13.09
N TYR A 271 -9.28 -16.23 13.31
CA TYR A 271 -9.26 -15.28 14.42
C TYR A 271 -10.47 -14.34 14.38
N LYS A 272 -10.81 -13.82 13.19
CA LYS A 272 -11.99 -12.96 13.01
C LYS A 272 -13.30 -13.68 13.30
N ARG A 273 -13.42 -14.95 12.92
CA ARG A 273 -14.59 -15.78 13.27
C ARG A 273 -14.67 -16.02 14.77
N ILE A 274 -13.55 -16.37 15.41
CA ILE A 274 -13.48 -16.60 16.87
C ILE A 274 -13.82 -15.33 17.65
N SER A 275 -13.36 -14.15 17.20
CA SER A 275 -13.65 -12.87 17.87
C SER A 275 -15.14 -12.47 17.83
N ASN A 276 -15.87 -12.94 16.84
CA ASN A 276 -17.30 -12.64 16.63
C ASN A 276 -18.25 -13.67 17.25
N ILE A 277 -17.75 -14.65 17.98
CA ILE A 277 -18.55 -15.67 18.65
C ILE A 277 -19.34 -15.04 19.82
N ASN A 278 -20.64 -15.30 19.86
CA ASN A 278 -21.55 -14.78 20.89
C ASN A 278 -22.18 -15.87 21.77
N ASN A 279 -21.97 -17.15 21.44
CA ASN A 279 -22.55 -18.25 22.19
C ASN A 279 -21.67 -19.51 22.17
N ASN A 280 -21.83 -20.37 23.19
CA ASN A 280 -21.00 -21.58 23.36
C ASN A 280 -21.20 -22.61 22.25
N LYS A 281 -22.36 -22.63 21.56
CA LYS A 281 -22.62 -23.55 20.46
C LYS A 281 -21.70 -23.25 19.26
N GLU A 282 -21.52 -21.97 18.92
CA GLU A 282 -20.62 -21.55 17.85
C GLU A 282 -19.16 -21.93 18.13
N ILE A 283 -18.75 -21.95 19.41
CA ILE A 283 -17.40 -22.42 19.81
C ILE A 283 -17.22 -23.88 19.44
N GLU A 284 -18.20 -24.73 19.80
CA GLU A 284 -18.13 -26.16 19.50
C GLU A 284 -18.17 -26.43 17.98
N ASP A 285 -19.00 -25.70 17.23
CA ASP A 285 -19.08 -25.84 15.78
C ASP A 285 -17.73 -25.51 15.12
N ILE A 286 -17.03 -24.46 15.55
CA ILE A 286 -15.71 -24.08 15.03
C ILE A 286 -14.64 -25.11 15.48
N LYS A 287 -14.69 -25.61 16.72
CA LYS A 287 -13.77 -26.65 17.19
C LYS A 287 -13.89 -27.91 16.31
N ILE A 288 -15.12 -28.36 16.02
CA ILE A 288 -15.39 -29.54 15.18
C ILE A 288 -14.83 -29.31 13.77
N GLU A 289 -15.12 -28.14 13.17
CA GLU A 289 -14.61 -27.78 11.83
C GLU A 289 -13.07 -27.81 11.77
N LEU A 290 -12.40 -27.23 12.78
CA LEU A 290 -10.95 -27.18 12.80
C LEU A 290 -10.31 -28.56 13.02
N ILE A 291 -10.96 -29.42 13.82
CA ILE A 291 -10.50 -30.82 14.02
C ILE A 291 -10.65 -31.61 12.72
N ASP A 292 -11.74 -31.42 12.01
CA ASP A 292 -12.01 -32.13 10.75
C ASP A 292 -10.99 -31.71 9.65
N ARG A 293 -10.67 -30.43 9.57
CA ARG A 293 -9.81 -29.88 8.51
C ARG A 293 -8.31 -29.99 8.79
N PHE A 294 -7.89 -29.87 10.05
CA PHE A 294 -6.49 -29.71 10.43
C PHE A 294 -6.02 -30.72 11.48
N GLY A 295 -6.93 -31.55 11.99
CA GLY A 295 -6.61 -32.57 12.98
C GLY A 295 -6.67 -32.06 14.42
N LYS A 296 -5.96 -32.72 15.33
CA LYS A 296 -6.03 -32.46 16.77
C LYS A 296 -5.65 -31.02 17.12
N LEU A 297 -6.53 -30.32 17.86
CA LEU A 297 -6.26 -28.94 18.29
C LEU A 297 -5.03 -28.83 19.20
N PRO A 298 -4.12 -27.88 18.93
CA PRO A 298 -2.99 -27.59 19.79
C PRO A 298 -3.45 -26.91 21.08
N ASN A 299 -2.64 -27.05 22.16
CA ASN A 299 -2.99 -26.50 23.47
C ASN A 299 -3.20 -24.96 23.45
N GLN A 300 -2.44 -24.24 22.66
CA GLN A 300 -2.54 -22.79 22.49
C GLN A 300 -3.92 -22.38 21.96
N LEU A 301 -4.44 -23.14 21.00
CA LEU A 301 -5.75 -22.91 20.43
C LEU A 301 -6.89 -23.32 21.37
N ILE A 302 -6.69 -24.39 22.16
CA ILE A 302 -7.63 -24.77 23.22
C ILE A 302 -7.71 -23.66 24.27
N ASN A 303 -6.59 -23.07 24.65
CA ASN A 303 -6.56 -21.93 25.57
C ASN A 303 -7.28 -20.70 25.02
N LEU A 304 -7.15 -20.45 23.69
CA LEU A 304 -7.89 -19.37 23.02
C LEU A 304 -9.40 -19.58 23.13
N PHE A 305 -9.92 -20.80 22.89
CA PHE A 305 -11.34 -21.10 23.04
C PHE A 305 -11.83 -20.95 24.47
N LYS A 306 -11.06 -21.40 25.47
CA LYS A 306 -11.38 -21.19 26.90
C LYS A 306 -11.48 -19.70 27.26
N LEU A 307 -10.60 -18.86 26.69
CA LEU A 307 -10.65 -17.42 26.91
C LEU A 307 -11.93 -16.81 26.31
N VAL A 308 -12.34 -17.28 25.13
CA VAL A 308 -13.60 -16.85 24.51
C VAL A 308 -14.82 -17.33 25.32
N GLU A 309 -14.79 -18.54 25.85
CA GLU A 309 -15.84 -19.06 26.76
C GLU A 309 -16.00 -18.15 28.01
N ILE A 310 -14.88 -17.74 28.64
CA ILE A 310 -14.89 -16.81 29.78
C ILE A 310 -15.43 -15.42 29.38
N LYS A 311 -15.15 -14.97 28.14
CA LYS A 311 -15.64 -13.67 27.65
C LYS A 311 -17.16 -13.66 27.42
N ILE A 312 -17.75 -14.80 27.07
CA ILE A 312 -19.19 -14.96 26.79
C ILE A 312 -20.00 -15.13 28.09
N MET A 313 -19.40 -15.64 29.17
CA MET A 313 -20.00 -15.73 30.51
C MET A 313 -20.21 -14.36 31.13
#